data_b698595f18ada7e2396fab784ce7f127
#
_entry.id   b698595f18ada7e2396fab784ce7f127
#
_cell.length_a   1.000
_cell.length_b   1.000
_cell.length_c   1.000
_cell.angle_alpha   90.00
_cell.angle_beta   90.00
_cell.angle_gamma   90.00
#
_symmetry.space_group_name_H-M   'P 1'
#
loop_
_entity.id
_entity.type
_entity.pdbx_description
1 polymer ?
#
loop_
_entity_poly.entity_id
_entity_poly.type
_entity_poly.pdbx_seq_one_letter_code
_entity_poly.pdbx_strand_id
1 'polypeptide(L)'
;MGKKRLKLFFTCLLILVIAAVYILLELRIIQKPYKWIVFDATRNKYTTYDKDNDSIIYESDKMKIKLEHIVNEHPNLNMWIATIKVSDSSQIKSAFAGGEFSQDVKKRTSVIAKDNDAILAIDGAAVGFNTNGRVIRDGVIYRDSDLDCAPLIIKENGDLEVFEYGEKTAQEILDLGGVQTYDFGPTLIKDNEIIDNYGEWYRTTKDPHTVIGQKGPLEYVVLVADGRSKKSDGISLY
;
A
#
# COMPACT_ATOMS: atom_id res chain seq x y z
N MET A 1 35.53 21.25 -39.01
CA MET A 1 35.62 20.08 -38.13
C MET A 1 35.36 18.83 -38.96
N GLY A 2 36.26 17.85 -39.04
CA GLY A 2 36.10 16.71 -39.94
C GLY A 2 34.95 15.80 -39.54
N LYS A 3 34.25 15.17 -40.50
CA LYS A 3 33.11 14.30 -40.29
C LYS A 3 33.28 13.25 -39.14
N LYS A 4 34.51 12.74 -38.93
CA LYS A 4 34.84 11.80 -37.83
C LYS A 4 34.74 12.45 -36.45
N ARG A 5 35.24 13.70 -36.31
CA ARG A 5 35.19 14.44 -35.03
C ARG A 5 33.73 14.82 -34.68
N LEU A 6 32.93 15.16 -35.68
CA LEU A 6 31.52 15.47 -35.48
C LEU A 6 30.72 14.23 -35.05
N LYS A 7 30.97 13.05 -35.67
CA LYS A 7 30.35 11.78 -35.22
C LYS A 7 30.73 11.43 -33.79
N LEU A 8 32.01 11.53 -33.45
CA LEU A 8 32.51 11.26 -32.09
C LEU A 8 31.80 12.19 -31.08
N PHE A 9 31.69 13.48 -31.39
CA PHE A 9 31.02 14.46 -30.54
C PHE A 9 29.57 14.08 -30.26
N PHE A 10 28.79 13.73 -31.29
CA PHE A 10 27.40 13.31 -31.13
C PHE A 10 27.26 11.99 -30.38
N THR A 11 28.18 11.05 -30.56
CA THR A 11 28.20 9.80 -29.79
C THR A 11 28.46 10.05 -28.31
N CYS A 12 29.45 10.88 -27.97
CA CYS A 12 29.72 11.25 -26.58
C CYS A 12 28.56 12.01 -25.93
N LEU A 13 27.95 12.93 -26.67
CA LEU A 13 26.76 13.67 -26.21
C LEU A 13 25.60 12.72 -25.91
N LEU A 14 25.32 11.75 -26.80
CA LEU A 14 24.27 10.76 -26.60
C LEU A 14 24.52 9.90 -25.34
N ILE A 15 25.75 9.46 -25.14
CA ILE A 15 26.13 8.70 -23.94
C ILE A 15 25.90 9.52 -22.67
N LEU A 16 26.28 10.80 -22.68
CA LEU A 16 26.07 11.70 -21.53
C LEU A 16 24.57 11.91 -21.24
N VAL A 17 23.74 12.06 -22.27
CA VAL A 17 22.29 12.18 -22.11
C VAL A 17 21.69 10.90 -21.51
N ILE A 18 22.11 9.72 -22.03
CA ILE A 18 21.66 8.43 -21.51
C ILE A 18 22.08 8.26 -20.03
N ALA A 19 23.31 8.60 -19.68
CA ALA A 19 23.81 8.55 -18.32
C ALA A 19 23.04 9.51 -17.40
N ALA A 20 22.77 10.74 -17.85
CA ALA A 20 21.98 11.71 -17.10
C ALA A 20 20.54 11.22 -16.85
N VAL A 21 19.88 10.67 -17.87
CA VAL A 21 18.54 10.07 -17.73
C VAL A 21 18.58 8.90 -16.76
N TYR A 22 19.58 8.04 -16.84
CA TYR A 22 19.74 6.92 -15.91
C TYR A 22 19.88 7.42 -14.47
N ILE A 23 20.74 8.41 -14.24
CA ILE A 23 20.94 9.02 -12.90
C ILE A 23 19.63 9.64 -12.39
N LEU A 24 18.91 10.39 -13.24
CA LEU A 24 17.64 11.00 -12.85
C LEU A 24 16.57 9.95 -12.51
N LEU A 25 16.58 8.80 -13.19
CA LEU A 25 15.70 7.68 -12.89
C LEU A 25 16.07 6.99 -11.56
N GLU A 26 17.38 6.80 -11.29
CA GLU A 26 17.86 6.22 -10.03
C GLU A 26 17.64 7.17 -8.85
N LEU A 27 17.83 8.47 -9.03
CA LEU A 27 17.52 9.51 -8.03
C LEU A 27 16.02 9.76 -7.89
N ARG A 28 15.15 9.05 -8.65
CA ARG A 28 13.69 9.21 -8.68
C ARG A 28 13.19 10.63 -9.05
N ILE A 29 14.05 11.44 -9.65
CA ILE A 29 13.67 12.77 -10.16
C ILE A 29 12.76 12.63 -11.38
N ILE A 30 12.99 11.60 -12.22
CA ILE A 30 12.11 11.20 -13.31
C ILE A 30 11.51 9.84 -12.92
N GLN A 31 10.19 9.76 -12.87
CA GLN A 31 9.52 8.48 -12.62
C GLN A 31 9.75 7.54 -13.81
N LYS A 32 10.22 6.31 -13.55
CA LYS A 32 10.24 5.26 -14.58
C LYS A 32 8.81 5.12 -15.13
N PRO A 33 8.64 5.05 -16.45
CA PRO A 33 7.31 4.85 -17.00
C PRO A 33 6.68 3.61 -16.35
N TYR A 34 5.53 3.80 -15.74
CA TYR A 34 4.81 2.73 -15.07
C TYR A 34 4.39 1.72 -16.13
N LYS A 35 5.01 0.54 -16.14
CA LYS A 35 4.45 -0.59 -16.85
C LYS A 35 3.28 -1.08 -16.02
N TRP A 36 2.08 -0.82 -16.50
CA TRP A 36 0.89 -1.47 -15.97
C TRP A 36 1.16 -2.98 -15.96
N ILE A 37 0.98 -3.60 -14.82
CA ILE A 37 0.95 -5.07 -14.77
C ILE A 37 -0.32 -5.42 -15.53
N VAL A 38 -0.17 -5.88 -16.77
CA VAL A 38 -1.29 -6.46 -17.51
C VAL A 38 -1.65 -7.71 -16.72
N PHE A 39 -2.80 -7.67 -16.07
CA PHE A 39 -3.31 -8.81 -15.35
C PHE A 39 -3.61 -9.92 -16.35
N ASP A 40 -2.91 -11.03 -16.23
CA ASP A 40 -3.14 -12.20 -17.06
C ASP A 40 -4.00 -13.19 -16.26
N ALA A 41 -5.33 -13.07 -16.44
CA ALA A 41 -6.30 -13.97 -15.80
C ALA A 41 -6.08 -15.44 -16.15
N THR A 42 -5.34 -15.75 -17.22
CA THR A 42 -5.10 -17.12 -17.66
C THR A 42 -4.05 -17.85 -16.81
N ARG A 43 -3.22 -17.09 -16.05
CA ARG A 43 -2.13 -17.66 -15.25
C ARG A 43 -2.59 -18.33 -13.96
N ASN A 44 -3.79 -18.05 -13.50
CA ASN A 44 -4.31 -18.61 -12.27
C ASN A 44 -5.73 -19.11 -12.45
N LYS A 45 -5.94 -20.43 -12.30
CA LYS A 45 -7.26 -21.08 -12.44
C LYS A 45 -8.34 -20.55 -11.48
N TYR A 46 -7.92 -19.85 -10.42
CA TYR A 46 -8.83 -19.27 -9.41
C TYR A 46 -9.24 -17.83 -9.74
N THR A 47 -8.76 -17.27 -10.85
CA THR A 47 -8.97 -15.87 -11.17
C THR A 47 -9.79 -15.70 -12.44
N THR A 48 -10.82 -14.86 -12.37
CA THR A 48 -11.66 -14.45 -13.50
C THR A 48 -11.67 -12.94 -13.63
N TYR A 49 -11.83 -12.43 -14.86
CA TYR A 49 -12.01 -11.03 -15.12
C TYR A 49 -13.43 -10.77 -15.64
N ASP A 50 -14.16 -9.96 -14.92
CA ASP A 50 -15.48 -9.45 -15.29
C ASP A 50 -15.30 -8.13 -16.07
N LYS A 51 -15.48 -8.19 -17.38
CA LYS A 51 -15.29 -7.04 -18.28
C LYS A 51 -16.39 -5.99 -18.13
N ASP A 52 -17.59 -6.40 -17.75
CA ASP A 52 -18.75 -5.51 -17.66
C ASP A 52 -18.65 -4.57 -16.45
N ASN A 53 -18.00 -5.05 -15.39
CA ASN A 53 -17.81 -4.31 -14.15
C ASN A 53 -16.36 -3.89 -13.89
N ASP A 54 -15.45 -4.07 -14.86
CA ASP A 54 -14.00 -3.84 -14.70
C ASP A 54 -13.46 -4.39 -13.37
N SER A 55 -13.80 -5.65 -13.08
CA SER A 55 -13.46 -6.29 -11.83
C SER A 55 -12.72 -7.62 -12.01
N ILE A 56 -11.84 -7.90 -11.06
CA ILE A 56 -11.09 -9.14 -10.96
C ILE A 56 -11.61 -9.91 -9.77
N ILE A 57 -11.97 -11.16 -9.98
CA ILE A 57 -12.43 -12.06 -8.93
C ILE A 57 -11.42 -13.18 -8.78
N TYR A 58 -10.87 -13.33 -7.58
CA TYR A 58 -10.11 -14.51 -7.16
C TYR A 58 -10.97 -15.32 -6.19
N GLU A 59 -11.15 -16.60 -6.44
CA GLU A 59 -11.93 -17.48 -5.59
C GLU A 59 -11.26 -18.86 -5.46
N SER A 60 -10.98 -19.24 -4.22
CA SER A 60 -10.44 -20.55 -3.83
C SER A 60 -11.16 -21.05 -2.59
N ASP A 61 -10.86 -22.26 -2.16
CA ASP A 61 -11.43 -22.84 -0.92
C ASP A 61 -11.06 -22.05 0.34
N LYS A 62 -10.00 -21.22 0.27
CA LYS A 62 -9.46 -20.49 1.42
C LYS A 62 -9.77 -19.00 1.41
N MET A 63 -9.99 -18.40 0.24
CA MET A 63 -10.23 -16.98 0.16
C MET A 63 -11.05 -16.59 -1.07
N LYS A 64 -11.77 -15.49 -0.92
CA LYS A 64 -12.46 -14.79 -2.00
C LYS A 64 -12.04 -13.33 -2.00
N ILE A 65 -11.61 -12.84 -3.15
CA ILE A 65 -11.23 -11.44 -3.35
C ILE A 65 -11.98 -10.92 -4.57
N LYS A 66 -12.66 -9.78 -4.44
CA LYS A 66 -13.17 -9.01 -5.56
C LYS A 66 -12.44 -7.68 -5.60
N LEU A 67 -11.72 -7.42 -6.68
CA LEU A 67 -11.01 -6.16 -6.92
C LEU A 67 -11.75 -5.40 -8.02
N GLU A 68 -12.24 -4.22 -7.70
CA GLU A 68 -12.96 -3.32 -8.58
C GLU A 68 -12.08 -2.11 -8.91
N HIS A 69 -12.03 -1.75 -10.19
CA HIS A 69 -11.32 -0.58 -10.67
C HIS A 69 -12.32 0.52 -11.00
N ILE A 70 -12.14 1.68 -10.41
CA ILE A 70 -13.04 2.82 -10.57
C ILE A 70 -12.26 3.98 -11.18
N VAL A 71 -12.71 4.43 -12.34
CA VAL A 71 -12.16 5.58 -13.05
C VAL A 71 -13.28 6.58 -13.29
N ASN A 72 -13.03 7.83 -12.93
CA ASN A 72 -13.91 8.96 -13.18
C ASN A 72 -13.12 10.09 -13.85
N GLU A 73 -13.76 10.79 -14.79
CA GLU A 73 -13.18 11.99 -15.40
C GLU A 73 -13.52 13.25 -14.58
N HIS A 74 -14.70 13.27 -13.94
CA HIS A 74 -15.20 14.39 -13.14
C HIS A 74 -15.88 13.90 -11.87
N PRO A 75 -15.24 13.92 -10.68
CA PRO A 75 -13.84 14.34 -10.44
C PRO A 75 -12.84 13.38 -11.10
N ASN A 76 -11.65 13.90 -11.46
CA ASN A 76 -10.57 13.08 -12.02
C ASN A 76 -10.05 12.11 -10.95
N LEU A 77 -10.47 10.85 -11.06
CA LEU A 77 -10.26 9.83 -10.03
C LEU A 77 -9.86 8.50 -10.67
N ASN A 78 -8.89 7.85 -10.06
CA ASN A 78 -8.46 6.51 -10.38
C ASN A 78 -8.20 5.76 -9.06
N MET A 79 -9.01 4.75 -8.77
CA MET A 79 -8.92 4.00 -7.52
C MET A 79 -9.31 2.54 -7.68
N TRP A 80 -8.89 1.73 -6.72
CA TRP A 80 -9.23 0.32 -6.61
C TRP A 80 -9.87 0.05 -5.26
N ILE A 81 -10.90 -0.79 -5.26
CA ILE A 81 -11.54 -1.29 -4.04
C ILE A 81 -11.47 -2.81 -4.06
N ALA A 82 -10.89 -3.39 -3.01
CA ALA A 82 -10.88 -4.83 -2.82
C ALA A 82 -11.79 -5.22 -1.66
N THR A 83 -12.74 -6.12 -1.91
CA THR A 83 -13.46 -6.86 -0.86
C THR A 83 -12.79 -8.21 -0.69
N ILE A 84 -12.42 -8.54 0.54
CA ILE A 84 -11.61 -9.70 0.87
C ILE A 84 -12.33 -10.52 1.93
N LYS A 85 -12.46 -11.82 1.69
CA LYS A 85 -12.88 -12.79 2.69
C LYS A 85 -11.85 -13.90 2.75
N VAL A 86 -11.36 -14.19 3.94
CA VAL A 86 -10.41 -15.29 4.19
C VAL A 86 -11.02 -16.33 5.11
N SER A 87 -10.56 -17.57 5.03
CA SER A 87 -11.04 -18.64 5.91
C SER A 87 -10.28 -18.72 7.23
N ASP A 88 -9.12 -18.04 7.31
CA ASP A 88 -8.24 -18.07 8.46
C ASP A 88 -7.39 -16.79 8.52
N SER A 89 -7.18 -16.27 9.74
CA SER A 89 -6.42 -15.03 9.96
C SER A 89 -4.95 -15.11 9.53
N SER A 90 -4.35 -16.30 9.53
CA SER A 90 -2.98 -16.53 9.07
C SER A 90 -2.74 -16.21 7.59
N GLN A 91 -3.83 -15.98 6.82
CA GLN A 91 -3.75 -15.55 5.43
C GLN A 91 -3.50 -14.04 5.28
N ILE A 92 -3.63 -13.28 6.37
CA ILE A 92 -3.31 -11.84 6.43
C ILE A 92 -1.93 -11.69 7.02
N LYS A 93 -0.97 -11.27 6.19
CA LYS A 93 0.44 -11.23 6.56
C LYS A 93 1.03 -9.86 6.31
N SER A 94 2.06 -9.55 7.07
CA SER A 94 2.94 -8.40 6.84
C SER A 94 4.26 -8.86 6.25
N ALA A 95 4.88 -8.02 5.44
CA ALA A 95 6.22 -8.27 4.94
C ALA A 95 7.06 -7.00 4.94
N PHE A 96 8.32 -7.12 5.33
CA PHE A 96 9.27 -6.03 5.24
C PHE A 96 9.88 -5.93 3.83
N ALA A 97 10.21 -4.71 3.43
CA ALA A 97 11.03 -4.50 2.26
C ALA A 97 12.41 -5.14 2.46
N GLY A 98 12.75 -6.14 1.65
CA GLY A 98 14.02 -6.88 1.80
C GLY A 98 13.95 -8.11 2.68
N GLY A 99 12.81 -8.40 3.30
CA GLY A 99 12.60 -9.60 4.12
C GLY A 99 12.97 -9.43 5.60
N GLU A 100 13.49 -8.27 5.99
CA GLU A 100 13.92 -7.99 7.36
C GLU A 100 13.56 -6.57 7.79
N PHE A 101 13.48 -6.35 9.10
CA PHE A 101 13.27 -5.02 9.66
C PHE A 101 14.47 -4.13 9.40
N SER A 102 14.28 -3.08 8.59
CA SER A 102 15.32 -2.11 8.25
C SER A 102 14.72 -0.76 7.92
N GLN A 103 15.40 0.33 8.31
CA GLN A 103 15.00 1.70 7.99
C GLN A 103 15.47 2.15 6.58
N ASP A 104 16.47 1.50 6.01
CA ASP A 104 17.11 1.96 4.77
C ASP A 104 16.61 1.25 3.51
N VAL A 105 15.94 0.09 3.67
CA VAL A 105 15.47 -0.72 2.55
C VAL A 105 14.07 -0.30 2.13
N LYS A 106 13.93 0.05 0.85
CA LYS A 106 12.66 0.43 0.23
C LYS A 106 12.45 -0.42 -1.03
N LYS A 107 11.28 -1.03 -1.14
CA LYS A 107 10.86 -1.78 -2.32
C LYS A 107 9.43 -1.39 -2.70
N ARG A 108 9.09 -1.57 -3.97
CA ARG A 108 7.69 -1.42 -4.41
C ARG A 108 6.85 -2.53 -3.80
N THR A 109 5.60 -2.22 -3.44
CA THR A 109 4.62 -3.20 -2.93
C THR A 109 4.51 -4.43 -3.84
N SER A 110 4.51 -4.24 -5.17
CA SER A 110 4.47 -5.35 -6.14
C SER A 110 5.69 -6.27 -6.10
N VAL A 111 6.87 -5.76 -5.71
CA VAL A 111 8.07 -6.58 -5.54
C VAL A 111 7.98 -7.37 -4.24
N ILE A 112 7.55 -6.72 -3.15
CA ILE A 112 7.35 -7.39 -1.86
C ILE A 112 6.28 -8.48 -2.00
N ALA A 113 5.18 -8.19 -2.68
CA ALA A 113 4.12 -9.15 -2.96
C ALA A 113 4.65 -10.39 -3.69
N LYS A 114 5.45 -10.20 -4.75
CA LYS A 114 6.05 -11.28 -5.51
C LYS A 114 7.03 -12.11 -4.68
N ASP A 115 7.86 -11.44 -3.86
CA ASP A 115 8.87 -12.10 -3.01
C ASP A 115 8.20 -12.95 -1.90
N ASN A 116 6.90 -12.72 -1.61
CA ASN A 116 6.12 -13.41 -0.58
C ASN A 116 4.94 -14.22 -1.14
N ASP A 117 4.87 -14.45 -2.46
CA ASP A 117 3.79 -15.18 -3.14
C ASP A 117 2.38 -14.67 -2.79
N ALA A 118 2.25 -13.37 -2.56
CA ALA A 118 0.98 -12.75 -2.19
C ALA A 118 0.02 -12.68 -3.37
N ILE A 119 -1.24 -13.00 -3.14
CA ILE A 119 -2.34 -12.87 -4.12
C ILE A 119 -2.72 -11.40 -4.30
N LEU A 120 -2.80 -10.65 -3.20
CA LEU A 120 -3.07 -9.23 -3.14
C LEU A 120 -2.13 -8.59 -2.12
N ALA A 121 -1.67 -7.38 -2.37
CA ALA A 121 -0.89 -6.62 -1.41
C ALA A 121 -1.20 -5.13 -1.52
N ILE A 122 -1.16 -4.46 -0.39
CA ILE A 122 -1.21 -3.01 -0.24
C ILE A 122 0.02 -2.53 0.50
N ASP A 123 0.30 -1.25 0.43
CA ASP A 123 1.26 -0.62 1.33
C ASP A 123 0.68 -0.55 2.75
N GLY A 124 1.58 -0.60 3.72
CA GLY A 124 1.26 -0.48 5.14
C GLY A 124 1.99 0.71 5.77
N ALA A 125 2.43 0.55 7.01
CA ALA A 125 3.16 1.59 7.73
C ALA A 125 4.51 1.91 7.10
N ALA A 126 4.90 3.18 7.17
CA ALA A 126 6.14 3.71 6.60
C ALA A 126 7.38 3.39 7.47
N VAL A 127 7.59 2.13 7.82
CA VAL A 127 8.65 1.66 8.73
C VAL A 127 10.03 2.12 8.30
N GLY A 128 10.30 2.17 6.99
CA GLY A 128 11.57 2.61 6.44
C GLY A 128 11.81 4.12 6.42
N PHE A 129 10.81 4.93 6.78
CA PHE A 129 10.92 6.39 6.88
C PHE A 129 10.85 6.87 8.31
N ASN A 130 10.02 6.23 9.14
CA ASN A 130 9.78 6.62 10.51
C ASN A 130 10.82 5.97 11.42
N THR A 131 11.44 6.76 12.28
CA THR A 131 12.31 6.28 13.35
C THR A 131 11.51 5.90 14.59
N ASN A 132 10.28 6.38 14.70
CA ASN A 132 9.32 6.13 15.77
C ASN A 132 8.14 5.29 15.26
N GLY A 133 7.26 4.91 16.17
CA GLY A 133 6.08 4.08 15.93
C GLY A 133 6.28 2.65 16.40
N ARG A 134 5.19 2.00 16.74
CA ARG A 134 5.19 0.60 17.17
C ARG A 134 5.26 -0.31 15.97
N VAL A 135 6.16 -1.27 15.99
CA VAL A 135 6.29 -2.27 14.94
C VAL A 135 6.26 -3.66 15.55
N ILE A 136 5.09 -4.28 15.45
CA ILE A 136 4.89 -5.71 15.74
C ILE A 136 4.60 -6.39 14.40
N ARG A 137 5.28 -7.52 14.14
CA ARG A 137 5.02 -8.38 12.99
C ARG A 137 5.04 -9.83 13.42
N ASP A 138 3.97 -10.55 13.14
CA ASP A 138 3.77 -11.96 13.52
C ASP A 138 4.06 -12.21 15.01
N GLY A 139 3.60 -11.29 15.90
CA GLY A 139 3.80 -11.37 17.34
C GLY A 139 5.20 -11.02 17.84
N VAL A 140 6.11 -10.56 16.98
CA VAL A 140 7.45 -10.13 17.37
C VAL A 140 7.53 -8.60 17.42
N ILE A 141 8.00 -8.05 18.54
CA ILE A 141 8.24 -6.61 18.69
C ILE A 141 9.59 -6.25 18.03
N TYR A 142 9.56 -5.38 17.05
CA TYR A 142 10.75 -4.80 16.40
C TYR A 142 11.05 -3.40 16.88
N ARG A 143 10.02 -2.66 17.30
CA ARG A 143 10.16 -1.30 17.84
C ARG A 143 8.95 -0.99 18.73
N ASP A 144 9.22 -0.32 19.86
CA ASP A 144 8.19 0.17 20.76
C ASP A 144 8.45 1.64 21.10
N SER A 145 7.90 2.52 20.30
CA SER A 145 7.95 3.96 20.52
C SER A 145 6.69 4.60 19.94
N ASP A 146 6.29 5.72 20.50
CA ASP A 146 5.10 6.44 20.01
C ASP A 146 5.38 7.15 18.67
N LEU A 147 4.37 7.13 17.80
CA LEU A 147 4.24 8.01 16.64
C LEU A 147 2.93 8.78 16.81
N ASP A 148 2.89 10.04 16.40
CA ASP A 148 1.72 10.91 16.56
C ASP A 148 0.56 10.50 15.65
N CYS A 149 0.07 9.27 15.82
CA CYS A 149 -1.10 8.71 15.16
C CYS A 149 -1.62 7.50 15.93
N ALA A 150 -2.91 7.22 15.79
CA ALA A 150 -3.55 6.04 16.36
C ALA A 150 -3.07 4.78 15.63
N PRO A 151 -2.54 3.76 16.33
CA PRO A 151 -2.11 2.52 15.69
C PRO A 151 -3.32 1.65 15.30
N LEU A 152 -3.31 1.12 14.08
CA LEU A 152 -4.14 0.00 13.71
C LEU A 152 -3.47 -1.30 14.15
N ILE A 153 -4.22 -2.17 14.80
CA ILE A 153 -3.80 -3.48 15.27
C ILE A 153 -4.55 -4.55 14.49
N ILE A 154 -3.84 -5.58 14.05
CA ILE A 154 -4.48 -6.83 13.61
C ILE A 154 -4.23 -7.86 14.71
N LYS A 155 -5.31 -8.42 15.23
CA LYS A 155 -5.28 -9.42 16.28
C LYS A 155 -5.06 -10.84 15.71
N GLU A 156 -4.68 -11.76 16.55
CA GLU A 156 -4.43 -13.17 16.19
C GLU A 156 -5.64 -13.83 15.50
N ASN A 157 -6.86 -13.44 15.91
CA ASN A 157 -8.10 -13.90 15.26
C ASN A 157 -8.46 -13.16 13.97
N GLY A 158 -7.65 -12.18 13.55
CA GLY A 158 -7.85 -11.36 12.36
C GLY A 158 -8.68 -10.10 12.59
N ASP A 159 -9.17 -9.84 13.78
CA ASP A 159 -9.91 -8.61 14.05
C ASP A 159 -9.02 -7.38 13.99
N LEU A 160 -9.56 -6.30 13.44
CA LEU A 160 -8.94 -4.97 13.43
C LEU A 160 -9.36 -4.21 14.67
N GLU A 161 -8.40 -3.59 15.34
CA GLU A 161 -8.63 -2.73 16.50
C GLU A 161 -7.77 -1.48 16.39
N VAL A 162 -8.26 -0.37 16.89
CA VAL A 162 -7.55 0.92 16.92
C VAL A 162 -7.48 1.42 18.35
N PHE A 163 -6.27 1.73 18.80
CA PHE A 163 -6.02 2.39 20.10
C PHE A 163 -5.73 3.88 19.85
N GLU A 164 -5.93 4.68 20.89
CA GLU A 164 -5.52 6.07 20.86
C GLU A 164 -3.97 6.20 20.92
N TYR A 165 -3.47 7.33 20.48
CA TYR A 165 -2.05 7.65 20.57
C TYR A 165 -1.53 7.48 21.99
N GLY A 166 -0.44 6.71 22.15
CA GLY A 166 0.20 6.49 23.43
C GLY A 166 -0.60 5.65 24.45
N GLU A 167 -1.76 5.12 24.07
CA GLU A 167 -2.64 4.37 24.99
C GLU A 167 -2.03 3.03 25.43
N LYS A 168 -1.32 2.35 24.54
CA LYS A 168 -0.76 1.02 24.77
C LYS A 168 0.70 0.93 24.35
N THR A 169 1.50 0.22 25.10
CA THR A 169 2.84 -0.24 24.71
C THR A 169 2.74 -1.43 23.76
N ALA A 170 3.84 -1.76 23.07
CA ALA A 170 3.87 -2.94 22.20
C ALA A 170 3.62 -4.25 22.97
N GLN A 171 4.08 -4.34 24.21
CA GLN A 171 3.84 -5.52 25.06
C GLN A 171 2.37 -5.64 25.45
N GLU A 172 1.71 -4.54 25.85
CA GLU A 172 0.28 -4.55 26.16
C GLU A 172 -0.57 -4.91 24.95
N ILE A 173 -0.15 -4.51 23.74
CA ILE A 173 -0.81 -4.89 22.48
C ILE A 173 -0.69 -6.41 22.26
N LEU A 174 0.49 -6.99 22.48
CA LEU A 174 0.69 -8.45 22.39
C LEU A 174 -0.17 -9.19 23.42
N ASP A 175 -0.21 -8.71 24.66
CA ASP A 175 -1.00 -9.33 25.74
C ASP A 175 -2.51 -9.31 25.43
N LEU A 176 -2.96 -8.37 24.61
CA LEU A 176 -4.33 -8.29 24.09
C LEU A 176 -4.56 -9.09 22.78
N GLY A 177 -3.55 -9.85 22.35
CA GLY A 177 -3.60 -10.68 21.14
C GLY A 177 -3.31 -9.94 19.83
N GLY A 178 -2.75 -8.72 19.89
CA GLY A 178 -2.33 -7.97 18.71
C GLY A 178 -1.02 -8.54 18.14
N VAL A 179 -1.04 -9.00 16.90
CA VAL A 179 0.12 -9.64 16.26
C VAL A 179 0.76 -8.78 15.16
N GLN A 180 0.05 -7.76 14.68
CA GLN A 180 0.54 -6.80 13.69
C GLN A 180 0.14 -5.38 14.12
N THR A 181 0.99 -4.39 13.89
CA THR A 181 0.69 -2.97 14.12
C THR A 181 1.00 -2.11 12.92
N TYR A 182 0.19 -1.09 12.69
CA TYR A 182 0.39 -0.12 11.63
C TYR A 182 0.10 1.28 12.16
N ASP A 183 1.15 2.07 12.37
CA ASP A 183 1.04 3.44 12.82
C ASP A 183 0.79 4.36 11.64
N PHE A 184 -0.47 4.60 11.35
CA PHE A 184 -0.95 5.58 10.38
C PHE A 184 -2.39 5.97 10.74
N GLY A 185 -2.86 7.04 10.19
CA GLY A 185 -4.21 7.54 10.48
C GLY A 185 -4.69 8.49 9.41
N PRO A 186 -5.82 9.14 9.63
CA PRO A 186 -6.66 9.07 10.84
C PRO A 186 -7.55 7.81 10.86
N THR A 187 -8.11 7.50 12.04
CA THR A 187 -9.20 6.54 12.18
C THR A 187 -10.45 7.15 11.56
N LEU A 188 -11.03 6.46 10.56
CA LEU A 188 -12.21 6.94 9.85
C LEU A 188 -13.52 6.39 10.41
N ILE A 189 -13.49 5.16 10.91
CA ILE A 189 -14.63 4.46 11.50
C ILE A 189 -14.16 3.74 12.76
N LYS A 190 -14.88 3.89 13.86
CA LYS A 190 -14.70 3.17 15.12
C LYS A 190 -16.07 2.84 15.70
N ASP A 191 -16.27 1.62 16.15
CA ASP A 191 -17.51 1.14 16.75
C ASP A 191 -18.76 1.35 15.85
N ASN A 192 -18.59 1.19 14.54
CA ASN A 192 -19.58 1.46 13.47
C ASN A 192 -20.00 2.93 13.35
N GLU A 193 -19.28 3.86 13.97
CA GLU A 193 -19.53 5.29 13.85
C GLU A 193 -18.44 5.95 13.00
N ILE A 194 -18.82 6.93 12.17
CA ILE A 194 -17.90 7.73 11.39
C ILE A 194 -17.21 8.71 12.34
N ILE A 195 -15.89 8.71 12.30
CA ILE A 195 -15.06 9.67 13.03
C ILE A 195 -14.73 10.81 12.07
N ASP A 196 -15.09 12.05 12.41
CA ASP A 196 -14.87 13.24 11.60
C ASP A 196 -14.06 14.35 12.28
N ASN A 197 -13.45 14.04 13.43
CA ASN A 197 -12.67 14.99 14.24
C ASN A 197 -11.18 15.11 13.83
N TYR A 198 -10.79 14.52 12.72
CA TYR A 198 -9.45 14.69 12.17
C TYR A 198 -9.30 16.04 11.47
N GLY A 199 -8.08 16.60 11.50
CA GLY A 199 -7.79 17.99 11.09
C GLY A 199 -8.28 18.34 9.69
N GLU A 200 -8.55 19.61 9.47
CA GLU A 200 -9.11 20.16 8.23
C GLU A 200 -8.28 19.80 6.98
N TRP A 201 -6.97 19.60 7.14
CA TRP A 201 -6.10 19.16 6.05
C TRP A 201 -6.58 17.87 5.40
N TYR A 202 -6.93 16.85 6.19
CA TYR A 202 -7.45 15.57 5.70
C TYR A 202 -8.81 15.70 5.03
N ARG A 203 -9.61 16.69 5.42
CA ARG A 203 -10.95 16.94 4.89
C ARG A 203 -10.95 17.64 3.54
N THR A 204 -9.93 18.45 3.27
CA THR A 204 -9.89 19.38 2.12
C THR A 204 -8.83 19.02 1.11
N THR A 205 -7.75 18.37 1.52
CA THR A 205 -6.64 18.02 0.64
C THR A 205 -6.90 16.71 -0.07
N LYS A 206 -6.81 16.74 -1.39
CA LYS A 206 -6.89 15.54 -2.21
C LYS A 206 -5.51 14.94 -2.38
N ASP A 207 -5.36 13.72 -1.90
CA ASP A 207 -4.10 12.97 -1.92
C ASP A 207 -4.30 11.51 -2.34
N PRO A 208 -3.23 10.77 -2.71
CA PRO A 208 -3.30 9.32 -2.79
C PRO A 208 -3.48 8.76 -1.38
N HIS A 209 -4.38 7.80 -1.25
CA HIS A 209 -4.69 7.16 0.02
C HIS A 209 -4.78 5.64 -0.10
N THR A 210 -4.32 4.96 0.94
CA THR A 210 -4.59 3.54 1.18
C THR A 210 -5.40 3.43 2.46
N VAL A 211 -6.55 2.77 2.38
CA VAL A 211 -7.48 2.59 3.51
C VAL A 211 -7.76 1.11 3.68
N ILE A 212 -7.83 0.65 4.92
CA ILE A 212 -8.28 -0.70 5.26
C ILE A 212 -9.40 -0.61 6.30
N GLY A 213 -10.39 -1.50 6.17
CA GLY A 213 -11.47 -1.64 7.13
C GLY A 213 -11.94 -3.08 7.25
N GLN A 214 -12.63 -3.40 8.34
CA GLN A 214 -13.25 -4.69 8.59
C GLN A 214 -14.76 -4.57 8.45
N LYS A 215 -15.38 -5.51 7.75
CA LYS A 215 -16.83 -5.59 7.55
C LYS A 215 -17.49 -6.61 8.47
N GLY A 216 -16.71 -7.57 8.94
CA GLY A 216 -17.14 -8.67 9.79
C GLY A 216 -15.97 -9.62 10.05
N PRO A 217 -16.15 -10.70 10.81
CA PRO A 217 -15.08 -11.65 11.09
C PRO A 217 -14.44 -12.15 9.79
N LEU A 218 -13.12 -11.96 9.66
CA LEU A 218 -12.32 -12.36 8.49
C LEU A 218 -12.81 -11.78 7.13
N GLU A 219 -13.58 -10.69 7.18
CA GLU A 219 -14.04 -9.95 6.01
C GLU A 219 -13.53 -8.51 6.03
N TYR A 220 -12.79 -8.12 5.00
CA TYR A 220 -12.11 -6.81 4.93
C TYR A 220 -12.47 -6.07 3.66
N VAL A 221 -12.31 -4.76 3.72
CA VAL A 221 -12.32 -3.88 2.55
C VAL A 221 -11.05 -3.08 2.53
N VAL A 222 -10.46 -2.95 1.35
CA VAL A 222 -9.28 -2.12 1.11
C VAL A 222 -9.59 -1.18 -0.04
N LEU A 223 -9.21 0.07 0.12
CA LEU A 223 -9.27 1.08 -0.92
C LEU A 223 -7.88 1.64 -1.16
N VAL A 224 -7.48 1.75 -2.43
CA VAL A 224 -6.27 2.45 -2.85
C VAL A 224 -6.64 3.46 -3.92
N ALA A 225 -6.49 4.74 -3.61
CA ALA A 225 -6.71 5.83 -4.56
C ALA A 225 -5.37 6.38 -5.03
N ASP A 226 -5.19 6.50 -6.34
CA ASP A 226 -4.12 7.29 -6.93
C ASP A 226 -4.35 8.77 -6.62
N GLY A 227 -3.30 9.56 -6.67
CA GLY A 227 -3.40 11.02 -6.53
C GLY A 227 -2.17 11.73 -7.06
N ARG A 228 -2.19 13.07 -7.02
CA ARG A 228 -1.08 13.94 -7.43
C ARG A 228 -0.58 13.63 -8.85
N SER A 229 -1.47 13.21 -9.73
CA SER A 229 -1.13 12.80 -11.09
C SER A 229 -2.13 13.35 -12.11
N LYS A 230 -1.76 13.32 -13.40
CA LYS A 230 -2.67 13.69 -14.50
C LYS A 230 -3.89 12.77 -14.61
N LYS A 231 -3.85 11.57 -14.01
CA LYS A 231 -4.90 10.55 -14.09
C LYS A 231 -5.78 10.50 -12.85
N SER A 232 -5.37 11.17 -11.78
CA SER A 232 -6.13 11.22 -10.55
C SER A 232 -5.67 12.40 -9.70
N ASP A 233 -6.63 13.20 -9.26
CA ASP A 233 -6.39 14.27 -8.28
C ASP A 233 -6.17 13.70 -6.87
N GLY A 234 -6.67 12.51 -6.62
CA GLY A 234 -6.75 11.89 -5.31
C GLY A 234 -8.12 12.08 -4.66
N ILE A 235 -8.24 11.63 -3.44
CA ILE A 235 -9.44 11.77 -2.60
C ILE A 235 -9.10 12.53 -1.33
N SER A 236 -10.08 13.26 -0.76
CA SER A 236 -10.06 13.68 0.63
C SER A 236 -10.68 12.58 1.49
N LEU A 237 -10.45 12.64 2.80
CA LEU A 237 -11.03 11.67 3.73
C LEU A 237 -12.40 12.11 4.28
N TYR A 238 -13.10 12.96 3.52
CA TYR A 238 -14.43 13.49 3.88
C TYR A 238 -15.42 13.25 2.76
#